data_9c5404880c846dd85faab69a152d815c
#
_entry.id   9c5404880c846dd85faab69a152d815c
#
_cell.length_a   1.000
_cell.length_b   1.000
_cell.length_c   1.000
_cell.angle_alpha   90.00
_cell.angle_beta   90.00
_cell.angle_gamma   90.00
#
_symmetry.space_group_name_H-M   'P 1'
#
loop_
_entity.id
_entity.type
_entity.pdbx_description
1 polymer ?
#
loop_
_entity_poly.entity_id
_entity_poly.type
_entity_poly.pdbx_seq_one_letter_code
_entity_poly.pdbx_strand_id
1 'polypeptide(L)'
;MKNKSSWLMVCTMCMCLLMCGCLNVQAKKNGEKEVRANVVPEYYVAAYIWPSCHDDPMGHEVLWPEGTGEWEIIKKGNPRFEGHYQPKVPLWGYELDNDPQVMEKWIDAATDHGVNTFIFDWYWFNNGPFLEGCLNDGFLKAKNNHKMNFYIMWADHDVARNYWNVHRYKDDNSRLWDGAIDWENFRIVVKRVIEQYFKQPNYLKLDGKPVFSIFSLDNLIKTFGDLEGTCKGLDYFRSEVKKAGFPDLHLSLIHI
;
A
#
# COMPACT_ATOMS: atom_id res chain seq x y z
N MET A 1 -49.77 -20.49 -48.27
CA MET A 1 -48.34 -20.19 -48.15
C MET A 1 -48.16 -18.78 -47.59
N LYS A 2 -47.30 -18.67 -46.55
CA LYS A 2 -46.81 -17.46 -45.89
C LYS A 2 -47.74 -16.75 -44.88
N ASN A 3 -47.59 -17.17 -43.66
CA ASN A 3 -47.45 -16.48 -42.39
C ASN A 3 -47.63 -14.96 -42.33
N LYS A 4 -48.64 -14.54 -41.59
CA LYS A 4 -48.79 -13.24 -40.94
C LYS A 4 -49.39 -13.47 -39.56
N SER A 5 -48.61 -13.72 -38.55
CA SER A 5 -49.01 -13.66 -37.17
C SER A 5 -47.78 -13.46 -36.30
N SER A 6 -47.41 -12.21 -36.08
CA SER A 6 -46.34 -11.89 -35.16
C SER A 6 -46.28 -10.40 -34.78
N TRP A 7 -47.45 -9.78 -34.45
CA TRP A 7 -47.47 -8.37 -34.03
C TRP A 7 -48.54 -8.04 -32.96
N LEU A 8 -48.97 -9.03 -32.17
CA LEU A 8 -50.01 -8.77 -31.14
C LEU A 8 -49.63 -9.32 -29.78
N MET A 9 -48.36 -9.34 -29.40
CA MET A 9 -47.97 -9.87 -28.07
C MET A 9 -46.97 -8.97 -27.30
N VAL A 10 -46.86 -7.69 -27.63
CA VAL A 10 -45.94 -6.75 -26.94
C VAL A 10 -46.68 -5.68 -26.13
N CYS A 11 -48.03 -5.59 -26.22
CA CYS A 11 -48.77 -4.52 -25.55
C CYS A 11 -49.45 -4.90 -24.24
N THR A 12 -49.38 -6.15 -23.77
CA THR A 12 -50.11 -6.59 -22.54
C THR A 12 -49.20 -6.79 -21.33
N MET A 13 -47.89 -6.56 -21.44
CA MET A 13 -46.95 -6.73 -20.35
C MET A 13 -46.51 -5.41 -19.64
N CYS A 14 -46.99 -4.28 -20.10
CA CYS A 14 -46.62 -2.96 -19.54
C CYS A 14 -47.66 -2.38 -18.55
N MET A 15 -48.75 -3.06 -18.27
CA MET A 15 -49.83 -2.54 -17.40
C MET A 15 -49.98 -3.25 -16.04
N CYS A 16 -49.14 -4.24 -15.73
CA CYS A 16 -49.16 -4.93 -14.41
C CYS A 16 -48.04 -4.50 -13.43
N LEU A 17 -47.27 -3.47 -13.74
CA LEU A 17 -46.15 -3.02 -12.88
C LEU A 17 -46.46 -1.73 -12.08
N LEU A 18 -47.69 -1.24 -12.07
CA LEU A 18 -48.08 0.00 -11.37
C LEU A 18 -49.02 -0.21 -10.14
N MET A 19 -49.26 -1.43 -9.72
CA MET A 19 -50.13 -1.72 -8.54
C MET A 19 -49.47 -2.66 -7.54
N CYS A 20 -48.20 -2.43 -7.18
CA CYS A 20 -47.65 -3.01 -5.95
C CYS A 20 -46.73 -1.98 -5.29
N GLY A 21 -47.32 -0.89 -4.89
CA GLY A 21 -46.72 0.05 -3.98
C GLY A 21 -46.93 -0.41 -2.54
N CYS A 22 -46.01 -0.05 -1.68
CA CYS A 22 -46.10 -0.06 -0.23
C CYS A 22 -46.11 -1.44 0.45
N LEU A 23 -44.96 -2.11 0.44
CA LEU A 23 -44.56 -2.95 1.55
C LEU A 23 -43.51 -2.26 2.38
N ASN A 24 -43.88 -1.82 3.58
CA ASN A 24 -43.01 -1.31 4.63
C ASN A 24 -41.89 -2.31 4.91
N VAL A 25 -40.67 -1.99 4.48
CA VAL A 25 -39.51 -2.68 5.01
C VAL A 25 -39.14 -1.99 6.33
N GLN A 26 -39.69 -2.51 7.42
CA GLN A 26 -39.13 -2.25 8.74
C GLN A 26 -37.78 -2.96 8.82
N ALA A 27 -36.69 -2.20 8.75
CA ALA A 27 -35.37 -2.69 9.02
C ALA A 27 -35.25 -3.11 10.48
N LYS A 28 -35.27 -4.41 10.71
CA LYS A 28 -34.90 -5.00 11.98
C LYS A 28 -33.41 -4.77 12.18
N LYS A 29 -33.04 -3.86 13.11
CA LYS A 29 -31.69 -3.74 13.65
C LYS A 29 -31.38 -5.00 14.46
N ASN A 30 -30.85 -6.01 13.85
CA ASN A 30 -30.14 -7.07 14.54
C ASN A 30 -28.66 -6.81 14.33
N GLY A 31 -27.95 -6.57 15.43
CA GLY A 31 -26.48 -6.40 15.45
C GLY A 31 -25.80 -7.76 15.24
N GLU A 32 -25.87 -8.30 14.05
CA GLU A 32 -24.99 -9.37 13.60
C GLU A 32 -23.80 -8.71 12.91
N LYS A 33 -22.59 -8.89 13.47
CA LYS A 33 -21.35 -8.66 12.76
C LYS A 33 -21.37 -9.56 11.53
N GLU A 34 -21.70 -8.99 10.38
CA GLU A 34 -21.46 -9.66 9.09
C GLU A 34 -19.96 -9.93 8.99
N VAL A 35 -19.56 -11.15 9.30
CA VAL A 35 -18.29 -11.69 8.84
C VAL A 35 -18.45 -11.83 7.33
N ARG A 36 -18.05 -10.82 6.57
CA ARG A 36 -17.98 -10.93 5.12
C ARG A 36 -17.06 -12.11 4.83
N ALA A 37 -17.63 -13.20 4.32
CA ALA A 37 -16.83 -14.23 3.67
C ALA A 37 -15.89 -13.51 2.69
N ASN A 38 -14.61 -13.93 2.62
CA ASN A 38 -13.62 -13.38 1.71
C ASN A 38 -14.11 -13.51 0.26
N VAL A 39 -14.92 -12.56 -0.18
CA VAL A 39 -15.30 -12.44 -1.58
C VAL A 39 -14.05 -11.88 -2.27
N VAL A 40 -13.41 -12.74 -3.08
CA VAL A 40 -12.31 -12.31 -3.93
C VAL A 40 -12.89 -11.25 -4.88
N PRO A 41 -12.40 -10.00 -4.86
CA PRO A 41 -12.94 -8.97 -5.74
C PRO A 41 -12.65 -9.32 -7.19
N GLU A 42 -13.53 -8.89 -8.10
CA GLU A 42 -13.32 -9.10 -9.54
C GLU A 42 -12.04 -8.41 -10.02
N TYR A 43 -11.71 -7.26 -9.42
CA TYR A 43 -10.49 -6.49 -9.72
C TYR A 43 -9.86 -5.96 -8.44
N TYR A 44 -8.52 -5.92 -8.42
CA TYR A 44 -7.76 -5.19 -7.42
C TYR A 44 -7.45 -3.79 -7.93
N VAL A 45 -8.06 -2.79 -7.32
CA VAL A 45 -7.75 -1.37 -7.56
C VAL A 45 -6.82 -0.92 -6.45
N ALA A 46 -5.56 -0.71 -6.78
CA ALA A 46 -4.51 -0.46 -5.80
C ALA A 46 -4.01 0.98 -5.83
N ALA A 47 -3.72 1.53 -4.65
CA ALA A 47 -3.09 2.82 -4.48
C ALA A 47 -1.77 2.68 -3.71
N TYR A 48 -0.71 3.37 -4.18
CA TYR A 48 0.55 3.47 -3.45
C TYR A 48 0.38 4.36 -2.21
N ILE A 49 0.98 3.92 -1.12
CA ILE A 49 1.11 4.68 0.13
C ILE A 49 2.57 5.06 0.31
N TRP A 50 2.82 6.37 0.28
CA TRP A 50 4.09 6.95 0.63
C TRP A 50 4.14 7.20 2.15
N PRO A 51 4.95 6.47 2.93
CA PRO A 51 4.82 6.40 4.38
C PRO A 51 5.72 7.40 5.14
N SER A 52 5.82 8.64 4.70
CA SER A 52 6.87 9.57 5.16
C SER A 52 6.38 10.64 6.16
N CYS A 53 5.12 10.60 6.58
CA CYS A 53 4.51 11.67 7.35
C CYS A 53 4.40 11.34 8.84
N HIS A 54 5.47 10.82 9.46
CA HIS A 54 5.57 10.56 10.90
C HIS A 54 7.01 10.67 11.37
N ASP A 55 7.20 10.61 12.68
CA ASP A 55 8.54 10.53 13.26
C ASP A 55 9.12 9.12 13.06
N ASP A 56 10.24 9.04 12.37
CA ASP A 56 10.94 7.77 12.12
C ASP A 56 12.31 7.79 12.83
N PRO A 57 12.63 6.76 13.65
CA PRO A 57 13.87 6.76 14.43
C PRO A 57 15.14 6.89 13.61
N MET A 58 15.16 6.31 12.39
CA MET A 58 16.32 6.37 11.51
C MET A 58 16.42 7.71 10.78
N GLY A 59 15.27 8.33 10.47
CA GLY A 59 15.16 9.63 9.79
C GLY A 59 15.23 10.83 10.72
N HIS A 60 14.89 10.69 11.99
CA HIS A 60 14.68 11.79 12.93
C HIS A 60 15.84 12.80 12.93
N GLU A 61 17.04 12.38 13.30
CA GLU A 61 18.15 13.32 13.42
C GLU A 61 18.72 13.81 12.09
N VAL A 62 18.70 12.95 11.07
CA VAL A 62 19.39 13.21 9.79
C VAL A 62 18.48 13.86 8.76
N LEU A 63 17.19 13.58 8.74
CA LEU A 63 16.24 14.10 7.77
C LEU A 63 15.24 15.08 8.38
N TRP A 64 14.51 14.68 9.44
CA TRP A 64 13.35 15.40 9.94
C TRP A 64 13.36 15.57 11.47
N PRO A 65 14.21 16.47 12.01
CA PRO A 65 14.39 16.60 13.46
C PRO A 65 13.21 17.21 14.22
N GLU A 66 12.19 17.71 13.53
CA GLU A 66 10.95 18.19 14.17
C GLU A 66 9.97 17.03 14.47
N GLY A 67 10.27 15.80 14.02
CA GLY A 67 9.50 14.60 14.33
C GLY A 67 8.14 14.50 13.61
N THR A 68 8.02 15.12 12.45
CA THR A 68 6.79 15.04 11.62
C THR A 68 7.03 14.54 10.20
N GLY A 69 8.21 13.94 9.96
CA GLY A 69 8.58 13.44 8.63
C GLY A 69 8.60 14.54 7.57
N GLU A 70 8.20 14.21 6.36
CA GLU A 70 8.19 15.16 5.25
C GLU A 70 7.28 16.38 5.44
N TRP A 71 6.36 16.36 6.40
CA TRP A 71 5.61 17.58 6.72
C TRP A 71 6.50 18.76 7.07
N GLU A 72 7.71 18.52 7.61
CA GLU A 72 8.69 19.57 7.88
C GLU A 72 9.12 20.31 6.61
N ILE A 73 9.27 19.58 5.52
CA ILE A 73 9.68 20.16 4.23
C ILE A 73 8.50 20.88 3.57
N ILE A 74 7.34 20.24 3.57
CA ILE A 74 6.14 20.76 2.92
C ILE A 74 5.70 22.09 3.58
N LYS A 75 5.72 22.16 4.92
CA LYS A 75 5.39 23.36 5.68
C LYS A 75 6.34 24.55 5.42
N LYS A 76 7.57 24.26 4.97
CA LYS A 76 8.59 25.26 4.62
C LYS A 76 8.60 25.64 3.13
N GLY A 77 7.62 25.12 2.36
CA GLY A 77 7.48 25.45 0.94
C GLY A 77 7.27 26.95 0.72
N ASN A 78 7.97 27.54 -0.25
CA ASN A 78 7.86 28.95 -0.58
C ASN A 78 7.31 29.15 -2.00
N PRO A 79 6.49 30.20 -2.24
CA PRO A 79 6.09 30.60 -3.58
C PRO A 79 7.32 30.87 -4.47
N ARG A 80 7.30 30.38 -5.71
CA ARG A 80 8.39 30.58 -6.70
C ARG A 80 8.03 31.66 -7.72
N PHE A 81 6.78 32.05 -7.79
CA PHE A 81 6.26 33.10 -8.68
C PHE A 81 4.98 33.68 -8.10
N GLU A 82 4.51 34.80 -8.61
CA GLU A 82 3.27 35.44 -8.16
C GLU A 82 2.05 34.52 -8.38
N GLY A 83 1.22 34.39 -7.36
CA GLY A 83 0.06 33.47 -7.37
C GLY A 83 0.38 32.01 -7.11
N HIS A 84 1.65 31.62 -6.93
CA HIS A 84 2.02 30.26 -6.55
C HIS A 84 1.68 30.00 -5.07
N TYR A 85 0.59 29.30 -4.82
CA TYR A 85 0.16 28.95 -3.47
C TYR A 85 1.12 27.93 -2.82
N GLN A 86 1.85 28.39 -1.80
CA GLN A 86 2.73 27.56 -0.95
C GLN A 86 2.79 28.20 0.47
N PRO A 87 3.00 27.39 1.51
CA PRO A 87 2.97 25.91 1.51
C PRO A 87 1.59 25.35 1.19
N LYS A 88 1.54 24.18 0.58
CA LYS A 88 0.28 23.43 0.39
C LYS A 88 -0.21 22.92 1.74
N VAL A 89 -1.47 23.22 2.06
CA VAL A 89 -2.13 22.65 3.24
C VAL A 89 -3.10 21.58 2.78
N PRO A 90 -2.92 20.32 3.20
CA PRO A 90 -3.86 19.25 2.86
C PRO A 90 -5.26 19.55 3.40
N LEU A 91 -6.32 19.06 2.72
CA LEU A 91 -7.70 19.22 3.16
C LEU A 91 -7.92 18.67 4.59
N TRP A 92 -7.23 17.62 4.95
CA TRP A 92 -7.29 16.99 6.28
C TRP A 92 -6.23 17.50 7.26
N GLY A 93 -5.44 18.51 6.87
CA GLY A 93 -4.31 19.00 7.64
C GLY A 93 -3.06 18.11 7.51
N TYR A 94 -2.06 18.41 8.32
CA TYR A 94 -0.79 17.70 8.35
C TYR A 94 -0.87 16.53 9.34
N GLU A 95 -1.69 15.54 9.02
CA GLU A 95 -1.90 14.37 9.87
C GLU A 95 -0.71 13.41 9.80
N LEU A 96 -0.44 12.73 10.92
CA LEU A 96 0.63 11.73 10.98
C LEU A 96 0.11 10.36 10.52
N ASP A 97 0.76 9.77 9.56
CA ASP A 97 0.34 8.53 8.91
C ASP A 97 0.56 7.26 9.75
N ASN A 98 1.28 7.36 10.87
CA ASN A 98 1.41 6.30 11.86
C ASN A 98 0.31 6.32 12.93
N ASP A 99 -0.67 7.25 12.85
CA ASP A 99 -1.83 7.25 13.73
C ASP A 99 -2.92 6.31 13.18
N PRO A 100 -3.37 5.30 13.94
CA PRO A 100 -4.43 4.40 13.51
C PRO A 100 -5.73 5.11 13.14
N GLN A 101 -6.08 6.22 13.78
CA GLN A 101 -7.31 6.95 13.49
C GLN A 101 -7.22 7.70 12.14
N VAL A 102 -6.04 8.22 11.81
CA VAL A 102 -5.76 8.79 10.49
C VAL A 102 -5.87 7.71 9.42
N MET A 103 -5.30 6.56 9.68
CA MET A 103 -5.35 5.45 8.74
C MET A 103 -6.77 4.88 8.58
N GLU A 104 -7.58 4.84 9.64
CA GLU A 104 -9.01 4.49 9.57
C GLU A 104 -9.76 5.40 8.58
N LYS A 105 -9.49 6.71 8.62
CA LYS A 105 -10.07 7.68 7.68
C LYS A 105 -9.59 7.46 6.25
N TRP A 106 -8.31 7.16 6.03
CA TRP A 106 -7.78 6.87 4.71
C TRP A 106 -8.40 5.61 4.12
N ILE A 107 -8.54 4.56 4.92
CA ILE A 107 -9.17 3.30 4.50
C ILE A 107 -10.63 3.53 4.09
N ASP A 108 -11.42 4.25 4.91
CA ASP A 108 -12.81 4.53 4.59
C ASP A 108 -12.93 5.37 3.31
N ALA A 109 -12.15 6.44 3.18
CA ALA A 109 -12.15 7.25 1.97
C ALA A 109 -11.75 6.45 0.72
N ALA A 110 -10.74 5.59 0.82
CA ALA A 110 -10.28 4.76 -0.29
C ALA A 110 -11.35 3.73 -0.70
N THR A 111 -11.94 3.03 0.27
CA THR A 111 -12.97 2.02 0.00
C THR A 111 -14.26 2.61 -0.54
N ASP A 112 -14.67 3.78 -0.07
CA ASP A 112 -15.84 4.51 -0.57
C ASP A 112 -15.68 4.96 -2.04
N HIS A 113 -14.43 5.03 -2.54
CA HIS A 113 -14.09 5.40 -3.91
C HIS A 113 -13.57 4.23 -4.76
N GLY A 114 -13.77 2.99 -4.30
CA GLY A 114 -13.48 1.78 -5.08
C GLY A 114 -12.02 1.30 -5.02
N VAL A 115 -11.14 1.92 -4.23
CA VAL A 115 -9.80 1.40 -3.95
C VAL A 115 -9.92 0.32 -2.89
N ASN A 116 -9.38 -0.87 -3.15
CA ASN A 116 -9.50 -2.03 -2.28
C ASN A 116 -8.16 -2.65 -1.87
N THR A 117 -7.05 -2.03 -2.29
CA THR A 117 -5.70 -2.52 -2.00
C THR A 117 -4.75 -1.33 -1.79
N PHE A 118 -3.96 -1.35 -0.73
CA PHE A 118 -2.84 -0.44 -0.53
C PHE A 118 -1.52 -1.12 -0.86
N ILE A 119 -0.62 -0.39 -1.52
CA ILE A 119 0.75 -0.79 -1.80
C ILE A 119 1.62 0.09 -0.92
N PHE A 120 2.22 -0.47 0.11
CA PHE A 120 3.11 0.31 0.96
C PHE A 120 4.52 0.33 0.39
N ASP A 121 5.05 1.52 0.13
CA ASP A 121 6.48 1.70 -0.06
C ASP A 121 7.17 1.28 1.24
N TRP A 122 8.00 0.25 1.16
CA TRP A 122 8.63 -0.35 2.32
C TRP A 122 10.15 -0.29 2.17
N TYR A 123 10.82 0.22 3.18
CA TYR A 123 12.25 0.49 3.13
C TYR A 123 13.02 -0.37 4.12
N TRP A 124 14.13 -0.90 3.67
CA TRP A 124 15.12 -1.56 4.51
C TRP A 124 16.51 -1.28 3.98
N PHE A 125 17.38 -0.84 4.87
CA PHE A 125 18.80 -0.57 4.60
C PHE A 125 19.69 -1.43 5.48
N ASN A 126 21.04 -1.43 5.28
CA ASN A 126 21.94 -2.22 6.11
C ASN A 126 21.92 -1.83 7.61
N ASN A 127 21.44 -0.66 7.94
CA ASN A 127 21.25 -0.18 9.30
C ASN A 127 19.81 -0.37 9.84
N GLY A 128 18.93 -1.04 9.10
CA GLY A 128 17.61 -1.45 9.57
C GLY A 128 16.43 -0.87 8.79
N PRO A 129 15.22 -0.96 9.38
CA PRO A 129 13.99 -0.48 8.77
C PRO A 129 13.91 1.05 8.76
N PHE A 130 13.23 1.58 7.75
CA PHE A 130 12.95 2.99 7.62
C PHE A 130 11.48 3.20 7.22
N LEU A 131 10.80 4.15 7.84
CA LEU A 131 9.41 4.53 7.57
C LEU A 131 8.37 3.40 7.74
N GLU A 132 8.63 2.41 8.58
CA GLU A 132 7.66 1.34 8.83
C GLU A 132 6.47 1.76 9.71
N GLY A 133 6.53 2.92 10.38
CA GLY A 133 5.50 3.37 11.32
C GLY A 133 4.11 3.49 10.68
N CYS A 134 4.02 4.00 9.46
CA CYS A 134 2.76 4.10 8.71
C CYS A 134 2.06 2.73 8.58
N LEU A 135 2.80 1.68 8.21
CA LEU A 135 2.26 0.33 8.10
C LEU A 135 2.03 -0.31 9.47
N ASN A 136 3.05 -0.30 10.34
CA ASN A 136 3.03 -1.07 11.58
C ASN A 136 2.17 -0.44 12.68
N ASP A 137 2.20 0.87 12.81
CA ASP A 137 1.50 1.60 13.86
C ASP A 137 0.20 2.22 13.36
N GLY A 138 0.17 2.71 12.11
CA GLY A 138 -1.02 3.23 11.46
C GLY A 138 -1.94 2.11 10.97
N PHE A 139 -1.58 1.49 9.85
CA PHE A 139 -2.48 0.59 9.12
C PHE A 139 -2.80 -0.71 9.87
N LEU A 140 -1.80 -1.42 10.39
CA LEU A 140 -2.05 -2.71 11.05
C LEU A 140 -2.84 -2.57 12.35
N LYS A 141 -2.83 -1.39 12.98
CA LYS A 141 -3.60 -1.09 14.20
C LYS A 141 -4.94 -0.42 13.95
N ALA A 142 -5.22 0.00 12.71
CA ALA A 142 -6.52 0.58 12.33
C ALA A 142 -7.65 -0.45 12.49
N LYS A 143 -8.76 -0.06 13.12
CA LYS A 143 -9.89 -0.98 13.43
C LYS A 143 -10.60 -1.49 12.20
N ASN A 144 -10.55 -0.72 11.10
CA ASN A 144 -11.19 -1.04 9.83
C ASN A 144 -10.22 -1.60 8.77
N ASN A 145 -8.98 -1.96 9.13
CA ASN A 145 -7.97 -2.47 8.20
C ASN A 145 -8.41 -3.73 7.43
N HIS A 146 -9.35 -4.51 8.02
CA HIS A 146 -9.94 -5.68 7.38
C HIS A 146 -10.75 -5.36 6.10
N LYS A 147 -11.09 -4.09 5.84
CA LYS A 147 -11.76 -3.64 4.62
C LYS A 147 -10.80 -3.50 3.44
N MET A 148 -9.50 -3.45 3.69
CA MET A 148 -8.46 -3.11 2.72
C MET A 148 -7.43 -4.24 2.63
N ASN A 149 -7.18 -4.76 1.42
CA ASN A 149 -6.02 -5.59 1.18
C ASN A 149 -4.76 -4.73 1.18
N PHE A 150 -3.62 -5.34 1.44
CA PHE A 150 -2.35 -4.65 1.28
C PHE A 150 -1.23 -5.59 0.85
N TYR A 151 -0.22 -5.03 0.23
CA TYR A 151 1.08 -5.67 0.06
C TYR A 151 2.19 -4.63 0.11
N ILE A 152 3.42 -5.09 0.26
CA ILE A 152 4.58 -4.22 0.34
C ILE A 152 5.37 -4.24 -0.96
N MET A 153 5.86 -3.07 -1.34
CA MET A 153 6.88 -2.89 -2.36
C MET A 153 8.18 -2.51 -1.66
N TRP A 154 9.19 -3.35 -1.76
CA TRP A 154 10.51 -2.99 -1.27
C TRP A 154 11.13 -1.93 -2.18
N ALA A 155 11.21 -0.71 -1.64
CA ALA A 155 11.78 0.45 -2.30
C ALA A 155 13.30 0.46 -2.09
N ASP A 156 13.98 -0.46 -2.76
CA ASP A 156 15.42 -0.73 -2.67
C ASP A 156 16.26 0.27 -3.46
N HIS A 157 15.96 1.58 -3.36
CA HIS A 157 16.73 2.61 -4.03
C HIS A 157 17.64 3.37 -3.06
N ASP A 158 18.71 3.96 -3.61
CA ASP A 158 19.65 4.79 -2.85
C ASP A 158 18.95 6.06 -2.33
N VAL A 159 19.36 6.50 -1.14
CA VAL A 159 18.84 7.73 -0.51
C VAL A 159 19.92 8.81 -0.58
N ALA A 160 19.65 9.89 -1.32
CA ALA A 160 20.47 11.08 -1.34
C ALA A 160 19.93 12.14 -0.38
N ARG A 161 20.83 12.87 0.29
CA ARG A 161 20.49 13.85 1.34
C ARG A 161 19.54 14.93 0.86
N ASN A 162 19.87 15.62 -0.23
CA ASN A 162 19.09 16.74 -0.75
C ASN A 162 17.76 16.30 -1.38
N TYR A 163 17.64 15.07 -1.82
CA TYR A 163 16.39 14.54 -2.35
C TYR A 163 15.33 14.43 -1.24
N TRP A 164 15.75 13.98 -0.05
CA TRP A 164 14.85 13.77 1.08
C TRP A 164 14.65 15.00 1.96
N ASN A 165 15.65 15.92 2.02
CA ASN A 165 15.48 17.20 2.70
C ASN A 165 16.28 18.31 2.00
N VAL A 166 15.67 18.92 1.00
CA VAL A 166 16.27 20.02 0.23
C VAL A 166 16.55 21.27 1.07
N HIS A 167 15.79 21.50 2.15
CA HIS A 167 16.01 22.68 3.01
C HIS A 167 17.27 22.54 3.87
N ARG A 168 17.55 21.32 4.32
CA ARG A 168 18.74 21.04 5.16
C ARG A 168 19.99 20.79 4.33
N TYR A 169 19.84 20.15 3.17
CA TYR A 169 20.96 19.64 2.36
C TYR A 169 20.98 20.20 0.93
N LYS A 170 20.56 21.44 0.75
CA LYS A 170 20.32 22.11 -0.53
C LYS A 170 21.24 21.66 -1.69
N ASP A 171 22.55 21.70 -1.49
CA ASP A 171 23.58 21.41 -2.49
C ASP A 171 24.34 20.10 -2.21
N ASP A 172 23.97 19.35 -1.14
CA ASP A 172 24.59 18.09 -0.77
C ASP A 172 23.77 16.92 -1.30
N ASN A 173 24.14 16.41 -2.47
CA ASN A 173 23.55 15.23 -3.09
C ASN A 173 24.27 13.92 -2.71
N SER A 174 25.12 13.95 -1.68
CA SER A 174 25.79 12.74 -1.22
C SER A 174 24.80 11.69 -0.75
N ARG A 175 25.18 10.44 -0.95
CA ARG A 175 24.37 9.30 -0.53
C ARG A 175 24.33 9.20 0.99
N LEU A 176 23.14 9.05 1.53
CA LEU A 176 22.92 8.82 2.96
C LEU A 176 22.86 7.32 3.26
N TRP A 177 22.08 6.58 2.46
CA TRP A 177 21.94 5.13 2.58
C TRP A 177 21.94 4.47 1.20
N ASP A 178 22.54 3.29 1.12
CA ASP A 178 22.53 2.45 -0.08
C ASP A 178 21.26 1.59 -0.11
N GLY A 179 20.61 1.51 -1.27
CA GLY A 179 19.44 0.65 -1.48
C GLY A 179 19.83 -0.84 -1.57
N ALA A 180 21.04 -1.13 -2.04
CA ALA A 180 21.58 -2.49 -2.00
C ALA A 180 21.97 -2.87 -0.57
N ILE A 181 21.58 -4.06 -0.12
CA ILE A 181 21.87 -4.59 1.22
C ILE A 181 22.75 -5.84 1.13
N ASP A 182 23.36 -6.22 2.26
CA ASP A 182 24.11 -7.48 2.32
C ASP A 182 23.21 -8.71 2.55
N TRP A 183 23.80 -9.91 2.43
CA TRP A 183 23.11 -11.17 2.62
C TRP A 183 22.50 -11.35 4.01
N GLU A 184 23.12 -10.83 5.04
CA GLU A 184 22.64 -10.94 6.41
C GLU A 184 21.35 -10.12 6.56
N ASN A 185 21.37 -8.87 6.11
CA ASN A 185 20.17 -8.03 6.07
C ASN A 185 19.08 -8.62 5.17
N PHE A 186 19.42 -9.19 4.02
CA PHE A 186 18.42 -9.84 3.18
C PHE A 186 17.70 -11.01 3.89
N ARG A 187 18.42 -11.83 4.65
CA ARG A 187 17.81 -12.87 5.47
C ARG A 187 16.88 -12.31 6.54
N ILE A 188 17.26 -11.19 7.17
CA ILE A 188 16.41 -10.50 8.14
C ILE A 188 15.14 -9.98 7.45
N VAL A 189 15.27 -9.36 6.27
CA VAL A 189 14.14 -8.91 5.44
C VAL A 189 13.19 -10.06 5.15
N VAL A 190 13.69 -11.18 4.62
CA VAL A 190 12.88 -12.35 4.27
C VAL A 190 12.11 -12.88 5.49
N LYS A 191 12.79 -13.04 6.62
CA LYS A 191 12.16 -13.48 7.86
C LYS A 191 11.09 -12.49 8.33
N ARG A 192 11.43 -11.19 8.35
CA ARG A 192 10.55 -10.12 8.80
C ARG A 192 9.26 -10.05 7.97
N VAL A 193 9.35 -10.03 6.65
CA VAL A 193 8.17 -9.91 5.80
C VAL A 193 7.25 -11.13 5.91
N ILE A 194 7.81 -12.32 6.07
CA ILE A 194 7.03 -13.55 6.29
C ILE A 194 6.31 -13.49 7.63
N GLU A 195 7.00 -13.13 8.71
CA GLU A 195 6.45 -13.20 10.05
C GLU A 195 5.48 -12.06 10.35
N GLN A 196 5.78 -10.85 9.92
CA GLN A 196 4.99 -9.66 10.26
C GLN A 196 3.86 -9.38 9.26
N TYR A 197 4.10 -9.61 7.96
CA TYR A 197 3.17 -9.17 6.93
C TYR A 197 2.46 -10.31 6.21
N PHE A 198 3.15 -11.31 5.67
CA PHE A 198 2.52 -12.35 4.84
C PHE A 198 1.45 -13.15 5.58
N LYS A 199 1.59 -13.28 6.90
CA LYS A 199 0.62 -13.97 7.77
C LYS A 199 -0.62 -13.14 8.09
N GLN A 200 -0.62 -11.83 7.80
CA GLN A 200 -1.79 -11.01 8.01
C GLN A 200 -2.96 -11.51 7.15
N PRO A 201 -4.19 -11.54 7.70
CA PRO A 201 -5.35 -12.08 6.98
C PRO A 201 -5.69 -11.28 5.71
N ASN A 202 -5.45 -9.98 5.72
CA ASN A 202 -5.68 -9.05 4.61
C ASN A 202 -4.42 -8.75 3.77
N TYR A 203 -3.32 -9.47 3.97
CA TYR A 203 -2.18 -9.39 3.05
C TYR A 203 -2.58 -9.98 1.70
N LEU A 204 -2.33 -9.24 0.61
CA LEU A 204 -2.71 -9.69 -0.74
C LEU A 204 -1.99 -10.98 -1.12
N LYS A 205 -2.77 -11.99 -1.47
CA LYS A 205 -2.30 -13.28 -1.95
C LYS A 205 -3.00 -13.62 -3.27
N LEU A 206 -2.24 -13.94 -4.28
CA LEU A 206 -2.73 -14.43 -5.57
C LEU A 206 -2.49 -15.94 -5.65
N ASP A 207 -3.56 -16.72 -5.79
CA ASP A 207 -3.51 -18.19 -5.72
C ASP A 207 -2.82 -18.71 -4.45
N GLY A 208 -3.06 -18.05 -3.31
CA GLY A 208 -2.43 -18.37 -2.03
C GLY A 208 -0.97 -17.90 -1.89
N LYS A 209 -0.37 -17.32 -2.93
CA LYS A 209 1.00 -16.81 -2.95
C LYS A 209 1.02 -15.36 -2.49
N PRO A 210 1.71 -14.99 -1.40
CA PRO A 210 1.82 -13.59 -1.02
C PRO A 210 2.51 -12.78 -2.13
N VAL A 211 1.99 -11.58 -2.37
CA VAL A 211 2.55 -10.65 -3.35
C VAL A 211 3.68 -9.86 -2.71
N PHE A 212 4.83 -9.80 -3.36
CA PHE A 212 5.95 -8.97 -2.94
C PHE A 212 6.51 -8.25 -4.16
N SER A 213 6.60 -6.93 -4.09
CA SER A 213 7.14 -6.12 -5.17
C SER A 213 8.53 -5.60 -4.82
N ILE A 214 9.38 -5.47 -5.84
CA ILE A 214 10.74 -4.91 -5.73
C ILE A 214 10.82 -3.74 -6.70
N PHE A 215 11.36 -2.61 -6.23
CA PHE A 215 11.43 -1.38 -7.02
C PHE A 215 12.56 -1.40 -8.04
N SER A 216 13.80 -1.75 -7.63
CA SER A 216 14.99 -1.63 -8.48
C SER A 216 15.68 -2.98 -8.70
N LEU A 217 15.64 -3.45 -9.95
CA LEU A 217 16.42 -4.64 -10.35
C LEU A 217 17.92 -4.41 -10.22
N ASP A 218 18.41 -3.22 -10.53
CA ASP A 218 19.84 -2.89 -10.45
C ASP A 218 20.37 -2.99 -9.02
N ASN A 219 19.65 -2.48 -8.04
CA ASN A 219 20.05 -2.59 -6.64
C ASN A 219 19.88 -4.00 -6.08
N LEU A 220 18.87 -4.74 -6.56
CA LEU A 220 18.76 -6.16 -6.26
C LEU A 220 19.97 -6.96 -6.79
N ILE A 221 20.43 -6.69 -8.01
CA ILE A 221 21.64 -7.32 -8.57
C ILE A 221 22.88 -6.92 -7.76
N LYS A 222 23.03 -5.65 -7.38
CA LYS A 222 24.13 -5.19 -6.52
C LYS A 222 24.13 -5.88 -5.15
N THR A 223 22.94 -6.13 -4.59
CA THR A 223 22.79 -6.88 -3.32
C THR A 223 23.44 -8.27 -3.39
N PHE A 224 23.37 -8.93 -4.52
CA PHE A 224 23.87 -10.30 -4.69
C PHE A 224 25.14 -10.40 -5.53
N GLY A 225 25.61 -9.29 -6.10
CA GLY A 225 26.83 -9.18 -6.87
C GLY A 225 26.66 -9.41 -8.38
N ASP A 226 25.78 -10.34 -8.79
CA ASP A 226 25.49 -10.64 -10.19
C ASP A 226 24.11 -11.31 -10.35
N LEU A 227 23.75 -11.68 -11.58
CA LEU A 227 22.49 -12.33 -11.89
C LEU A 227 22.36 -13.74 -11.27
N GLU A 228 23.45 -14.50 -11.21
CA GLU A 228 23.43 -15.83 -10.60
C GLU A 228 23.20 -15.74 -9.09
N GLY A 229 23.88 -14.82 -8.43
CA GLY A 229 23.65 -14.50 -7.02
C GLY A 229 22.21 -14.02 -6.77
N THR A 230 21.67 -13.19 -7.67
CA THR A 230 20.29 -12.71 -7.59
C THR A 230 19.30 -13.88 -7.68
N CYS A 231 19.48 -14.80 -8.62
CA CYS A 231 18.65 -15.99 -8.71
C CYS A 231 18.71 -16.81 -7.41
N LYS A 232 19.90 -17.03 -6.85
CA LYS A 232 20.07 -17.73 -5.56
C LYS A 232 19.35 -17.01 -4.40
N GLY A 233 19.42 -15.68 -4.37
CA GLY A 233 18.71 -14.88 -3.38
C GLY A 233 17.20 -15.04 -3.48
N LEU A 234 16.64 -14.94 -4.67
CA LEU A 234 15.22 -15.12 -4.92
C LEU A 234 14.75 -16.56 -4.65
N ASP A 235 15.56 -17.56 -4.98
CA ASP A 235 15.26 -18.96 -4.68
C ASP A 235 15.28 -19.22 -3.16
N TYR A 236 16.21 -18.62 -2.43
CA TYR A 236 16.21 -18.63 -0.98
C TYR A 236 14.91 -18.04 -0.44
N PHE A 237 14.49 -16.87 -0.90
CA PHE A 237 13.24 -16.23 -0.46
C PHE A 237 12.04 -17.15 -0.70
N ARG A 238 11.89 -17.70 -1.91
CA ARG A 238 10.83 -18.65 -2.25
C ARG A 238 10.85 -19.89 -1.33
N SER A 239 12.04 -20.39 -1.01
CA SER A 239 12.17 -21.55 -0.13
C SER A 239 11.68 -21.26 1.30
N GLU A 240 12.01 -20.10 1.85
CA GLU A 240 11.56 -19.66 3.18
C GLU A 240 10.04 -19.43 3.22
N VAL A 241 9.47 -18.84 2.17
CA VAL A 241 8.03 -18.66 2.01
C VAL A 241 7.30 -20.01 2.00
N LYS A 242 7.85 -21.01 1.28
CA LYS A 242 7.30 -22.39 1.27
C LYS A 242 7.40 -23.07 2.63
N LYS A 243 8.53 -22.90 3.34
CA LYS A 243 8.68 -23.40 4.72
C LYS A 243 7.67 -22.78 5.69
N ALA A 244 7.27 -21.53 5.43
CA ALA A 244 6.25 -20.84 6.22
C ALA A 244 4.80 -21.29 5.91
N GLY A 245 4.62 -22.24 4.98
CA GLY A 245 3.32 -22.85 4.64
C GLY A 245 2.60 -22.23 3.45
N PHE A 246 3.22 -21.30 2.73
CA PHE A 246 2.66 -20.77 1.49
C PHE A 246 3.06 -21.63 0.28
N PRO A 247 2.23 -21.67 -0.79
CA PRO A 247 2.55 -22.50 -1.97
C PRO A 247 3.77 -21.99 -2.75
N ASP A 248 3.96 -20.68 -2.80
CA ASP A 248 5.11 -19.99 -3.41
C ASP A 248 5.03 -18.49 -3.09
N LEU A 249 5.91 -17.68 -3.70
CA LEU A 249 5.93 -16.22 -3.65
C LEU A 249 5.54 -15.64 -5.02
N HIS A 250 4.62 -14.69 -5.05
CA HIS A 250 4.32 -13.90 -6.24
C HIS A 250 5.21 -12.65 -6.26
N LEU A 251 6.27 -12.69 -7.07
CA LEU A 251 7.20 -11.57 -7.24
C LEU A 251 6.75 -10.65 -8.36
N SER A 252 6.83 -9.34 -8.14
CA SER A 252 6.65 -8.29 -9.12
C SER A 252 7.85 -7.36 -9.13
N LEU A 253 8.24 -6.88 -10.31
CA LEU A 253 9.26 -5.83 -10.48
C LEU A 253 8.59 -4.61 -11.07
N ILE A 254 8.92 -3.42 -10.57
CA ILE A 254 8.31 -2.16 -11.02
C ILE A 254 9.19 -1.47 -12.06
N HIS A 255 10.49 -1.43 -11.83
CA HIS A 255 11.47 -0.90 -12.77
C HIS A 255 12.42 -2.00 -13.25
N ILE A 256 12.49 -2.16 -14.55
CA ILE A 256 13.38 -3.09 -15.26
C ILE A 256 14.42 -2.27 -16.02
#